data_f6af36cdc8727b78dd91b2068a5764bb
#
_entry.id   f6af36cdc8727b78dd91b2068a5764bb
#
_cell.length_a   1.000
_cell.length_b   1.000
_cell.length_c   1.000
_cell.angle_alpha   90.00
_cell.angle_beta   90.00
_cell.angle_gamma   90.00
#
_symmetry.space_group_name_H-M   'P 1'
#
loop_
_entity.id
_entity.type
_entity.pdbx_description
1 polymer ?
#
loop_
_entity_poly.entity_id
_entity_poly.type
_entity_poly.pdbx_seq_one_letter_code
_entity_poly.pdbx_strand_id
1 'polypeptide(L)'
;IDFKDKKGHSMDPAFCITTMEVLPAKHLLVRKETDTKKINELIADNPAQLLVETLQAYPNNAATAIEIEIVLTQVLGEEKFKKWWSAAKKLIAKDARISVPVKKTECYLIRETPVSAEDELVEQFNGTRSARRRILLAEELVDGSDKATSQKDLAAVLAGLAESVKDSNQLDSAERLYGAVVRDDLAKLVGTETAYEPTQAGLIANTRDLPEIAEKIPVHFQSRFLELILATHPIETRDIVFGLLKVSQGKFTTECINFLVEQGYSDDLAATLQRWQTEQNLRAPVLLWIVKNRHSKKFAKLLNDLITPRLLSAVFFAIDYEALQAASARRIPLGDILSEDTDLIADLLSTADPETARDLANALMLNQGFEELTKKSLLARFIKIFPKIQSLVAADAESKEEQLLVSRSSYDRKREEYETIVSKKIPENSKAIATAREHGDLKENSEYKMAKQDQQVLMGQKTILEKDLGRARITDFKEASTEQVSVGTVVTVKAGGTKTTYTLLGVWDGDPDKNILSYKTPMGAALLGKKAGDTVKVKTGNSEDTYDIVSIARYVDSV
;
A
#
# COMPACT_ATOMS: atom_id res chain seq x y z
N ILE A 1 36.88 -28.26 -39.07
CA ILE A 1 35.94 -27.24 -38.56
C ILE A 1 36.72 -26.31 -37.67
N ASP A 2 36.54 -25.01 -37.86
CA ASP A 2 37.14 -23.97 -37.04
C ASP A 2 36.10 -23.43 -36.06
N PHE A 3 36.41 -23.53 -34.78
CA PHE A 3 35.66 -22.85 -33.71
C PHE A 3 36.33 -21.51 -33.36
N LYS A 4 35.60 -20.60 -32.72
CA LYS A 4 36.11 -19.28 -32.35
C LYS A 4 37.42 -19.35 -31.55
N ASP A 5 37.56 -20.36 -30.71
CA ASP A 5 38.70 -20.54 -29.79
C ASP A 5 39.66 -21.65 -30.23
N LYS A 6 39.37 -22.41 -31.31
CA LYS A 6 40.15 -23.53 -31.75
C LYS A 6 39.98 -23.81 -33.24
N LYS A 7 41.07 -23.70 -34.02
CA LYS A 7 41.07 -23.93 -35.46
C LYS A 7 41.48 -25.36 -35.81
N GLY A 8 40.99 -25.88 -36.94
CA GLY A 8 41.37 -27.15 -37.49
C GLY A 8 40.86 -28.37 -36.69
N HIS A 9 39.71 -28.28 -36.05
CA HIS A 9 39.16 -29.41 -35.27
C HIS A 9 38.58 -30.48 -36.21
N SER A 10 39.06 -31.72 -36.07
CA SER A 10 38.49 -32.85 -36.81
C SER A 10 37.27 -33.39 -36.07
N MET A 11 36.13 -33.47 -36.76
CA MET A 11 34.87 -33.97 -36.22
C MET A 11 34.28 -35.01 -37.18
N ASP A 12 33.56 -35.99 -36.64
CA ASP A 12 32.81 -36.97 -37.42
C ASP A 12 31.71 -36.25 -38.25
N PRO A 13 31.63 -36.47 -39.57
CA PRO A 13 30.59 -35.90 -40.41
C PRO A 13 29.17 -36.22 -39.96
N ALA A 14 28.91 -37.44 -39.47
CA ALA A 14 27.60 -37.85 -38.97
C ALA A 14 27.21 -37.06 -37.73
N PHE A 15 28.15 -36.80 -36.82
CA PHE A 15 27.94 -35.94 -35.65
C PHE A 15 27.68 -34.49 -36.06
N CYS A 16 28.40 -33.96 -37.05
CA CYS A 16 28.18 -32.60 -37.54
C CYS A 16 26.78 -32.42 -38.13
N ILE A 17 26.27 -33.36 -38.89
CA ILE A 17 24.94 -33.34 -39.51
C ILE A 17 23.82 -33.31 -38.42
N THR A 18 24.02 -33.98 -37.31
CA THR A 18 23.02 -34.11 -36.24
C THR A 18 23.09 -32.98 -35.23
N THR A 19 24.22 -32.29 -35.08
CA THR A 19 24.44 -31.30 -34.01
C THR A 19 24.69 -29.88 -34.52
N MET A 20 24.93 -29.69 -35.83
CA MET A 20 25.23 -28.39 -36.42
C MET A 20 24.19 -28.02 -37.45
N GLU A 21 23.79 -26.75 -37.47
CA GLU A 21 22.92 -26.16 -38.46
C GLU A 21 23.72 -25.25 -39.39
N VAL A 22 23.49 -25.38 -40.69
CA VAL A 22 24.11 -24.50 -41.70
C VAL A 22 23.28 -23.25 -41.81
N LEU A 23 23.81 -22.15 -41.30
CA LEU A 23 23.13 -20.86 -41.38
C LEU A 23 23.21 -20.26 -42.79
N PRO A 24 22.09 -19.71 -43.31
CA PRO A 24 22.07 -19.00 -44.57
C PRO A 24 23.05 -17.80 -44.58
N ALA A 25 23.63 -17.43 -45.72
CA ALA A 25 24.52 -16.28 -45.81
C ALA A 25 23.88 -14.95 -45.33
N LYS A 26 22.54 -14.83 -45.39
CA LYS A 26 21.78 -13.69 -44.89
C LYS A 26 21.53 -13.70 -43.37
N HIS A 27 21.84 -14.83 -42.69
CA HIS A 27 21.60 -14.92 -41.26
C HIS A 27 22.47 -13.93 -40.48
N LEU A 28 21.91 -13.28 -39.47
CA LEU A 28 22.55 -12.18 -38.74
C LEU A 28 23.91 -12.57 -38.13
N LEU A 29 24.03 -13.79 -37.62
CA LEU A 29 25.31 -14.32 -37.08
C LEU A 29 26.40 -14.46 -38.14
N VAL A 30 26.05 -14.87 -39.37
CA VAL A 30 26.99 -14.91 -40.49
C VAL A 30 27.41 -13.51 -40.88
N ARG A 31 26.46 -12.61 -40.97
CA ARG A 31 26.72 -11.20 -41.30
C ARG A 31 27.53 -10.47 -40.25
N LYS A 32 27.42 -10.85 -39.00
CA LYS A 32 28.24 -10.29 -37.94
C LYS A 32 29.74 -10.53 -38.20
N GLU A 33 30.11 -11.70 -38.71
CA GLU A 33 31.51 -12.02 -39.04
C GLU A 33 31.96 -11.41 -40.39
N THR A 34 31.05 -11.28 -41.35
CA THR A 34 31.37 -10.81 -42.70
C THR A 34 31.25 -9.30 -42.87
N ASP A 35 30.38 -8.63 -42.13
CA ASP A 35 30.06 -7.18 -42.26
C ASP A 35 29.79 -6.53 -40.88
N THR A 36 30.75 -6.67 -39.98
CA THR A 36 30.67 -6.24 -38.59
C THR A 36 30.32 -4.74 -38.44
N LYS A 37 30.82 -3.89 -39.35
CA LYS A 37 30.58 -2.44 -39.28
C LYS A 37 29.10 -2.10 -39.48
N LYS A 38 28.50 -2.67 -40.53
CA LYS A 38 27.08 -2.43 -40.84
C LYS A 38 26.14 -2.97 -39.73
N ILE A 39 26.48 -4.10 -39.16
CA ILE A 39 25.70 -4.64 -38.03
C ILE A 39 25.78 -3.71 -36.79
N ASN A 40 26.96 -3.18 -36.48
CA ASN A 40 27.11 -2.21 -35.38
C ASN A 40 26.36 -0.90 -35.62
N GLU A 41 26.32 -0.41 -36.85
CA GLU A 41 25.52 0.76 -37.25
C GLU A 41 24.01 0.49 -37.07
N LEU A 42 23.51 -0.71 -37.46
CA LEU A 42 22.12 -1.08 -37.28
C LEU A 42 21.75 -1.22 -35.79
N ILE A 43 22.66 -1.74 -34.97
CA ILE A 43 22.47 -1.85 -33.52
C ILE A 43 22.30 -0.45 -32.88
N ALA A 44 23.10 0.54 -33.33
CA ALA A 44 23.10 1.86 -32.75
C ALA A 44 21.96 2.74 -33.29
N ASP A 45 21.78 2.74 -34.62
CA ASP A 45 20.98 3.77 -35.28
C ASP A 45 19.62 3.27 -35.78
N ASN A 46 19.47 1.96 -36.07
CA ASN A 46 18.24 1.43 -36.62
C ASN A 46 17.86 0.03 -36.08
N PRO A 47 17.42 -0.08 -34.82
CA PRO A 47 17.02 -1.33 -34.23
C PRO A 47 15.88 -2.05 -34.95
N ALA A 48 14.95 -1.32 -35.56
CA ALA A 48 13.84 -1.88 -36.31
C ALA A 48 14.34 -2.60 -37.57
N GLN A 49 15.26 -2.00 -38.32
CA GLN A 49 15.87 -2.65 -39.47
C GLN A 49 16.68 -3.88 -39.09
N LEU A 50 17.38 -3.84 -37.96
CA LEU A 50 18.09 -5.01 -37.43
C LEU A 50 17.13 -6.17 -37.13
N LEU A 51 15.96 -5.90 -36.56
CA LEU A 51 14.93 -6.91 -36.32
C LEU A 51 14.35 -7.44 -37.63
N VAL A 52 14.04 -6.57 -38.62
CA VAL A 52 13.57 -7.02 -39.94
C VAL A 52 14.59 -7.99 -40.57
N GLU A 53 15.87 -7.67 -40.54
CA GLU A 53 16.92 -8.54 -41.08
C GLU A 53 17.06 -9.84 -40.25
N THR A 54 16.79 -9.80 -38.97
CA THR A 54 16.73 -11.00 -38.12
C THR A 54 15.56 -11.90 -38.52
N LEU A 55 14.36 -11.33 -38.64
CA LEU A 55 13.14 -12.08 -39.00
C LEU A 55 13.21 -12.69 -40.40
N GLN A 56 13.85 -12.01 -41.36
CA GLN A 56 14.06 -12.54 -42.72
C GLN A 56 14.86 -13.85 -42.77
N ALA A 57 15.58 -14.18 -41.72
CA ALA A 57 16.31 -15.45 -41.62
C ALA A 57 15.43 -16.61 -41.12
N TYR A 58 14.23 -16.34 -40.65
CA TYR A 58 13.30 -17.34 -40.12
C TYR A 58 12.19 -17.71 -41.12
N PRO A 59 11.63 -18.93 -41.02
CA PRO A 59 10.49 -19.34 -41.84
C PRO A 59 9.32 -18.36 -41.70
N ASN A 60 8.65 -18.02 -42.81
CA ASN A 60 7.54 -17.07 -42.86
C ASN A 60 7.87 -15.66 -42.33
N ASN A 61 9.15 -15.31 -42.26
CA ASN A 61 9.62 -14.03 -41.71
C ASN A 61 9.08 -13.77 -40.29
N ALA A 62 8.98 -14.82 -39.46
CA ALA A 62 8.40 -14.78 -38.12
C ALA A 62 9.30 -15.49 -37.11
N ALA A 63 9.44 -14.90 -35.92
CA ALA A 63 10.19 -15.50 -34.80
C ALA A 63 9.60 -15.07 -33.45
N THR A 64 9.66 -15.95 -32.46
CA THR A 64 9.27 -15.65 -31.09
C THR A 64 10.28 -14.74 -30.40
N ALA A 65 9.86 -14.08 -29.32
CA ALA A 65 10.78 -13.27 -28.52
C ALA A 65 12.01 -14.05 -28.01
N ILE A 66 11.86 -15.34 -27.74
CA ILE A 66 12.95 -16.23 -27.28
C ILE A 66 13.95 -16.48 -28.39
N GLU A 67 13.49 -16.78 -29.59
CA GLU A 67 14.38 -17.00 -30.75
C GLU A 67 15.14 -15.73 -31.12
N ILE A 68 14.49 -14.57 -31.09
CA ILE A 68 15.13 -13.27 -31.28
C ILE A 68 16.18 -13.01 -30.20
N GLU A 69 15.88 -13.31 -28.93
CA GLU A 69 16.80 -13.17 -27.80
C GLU A 69 18.04 -14.02 -27.99
N ILE A 70 17.90 -15.29 -28.39
CA ILE A 70 19.02 -16.21 -28.62
C ILE A 70 19.99 -15.62 -29.66
N VAL A 71 19.48 -15.16 -30.81
CA VAL A 71 20.32 -14.64 -31.88
C VAL A 71 20.93 -13.29 -31.51
N LEU A 72 20.13 -12.36 -31.00
CA LEU A 72 20.63 -11.03 -30.67
C LEU A 72 21.56 -11.01 -29.46
N THR A 73 21.39 -11.92 -28.51
CA THR A 73 22.34 -12.09 -27.39
C THR A 73 23.72 -12.55 -27.88
N GLN A 74 23.78 -13.44 -28.88
CA GLN A 74 25.03 -13.83 -29.49
C GLN A 74 25.70 -12.69 -30.29
N VAL A 75 24.90 -11.75 -30.80
CA VAL A 75 25.40 -10.59 -31.54
C VAL A 75 25.89 -9.47 -30.61
N LEU A 76 25.10 -9.13 -29.59
CA LEU A 76 25.34 -7.97 -28.71
C LEU A 76 26.10 -8.30 -27.42
N GLY A 77 26.02 -9.54 -26.96
CA GLY A 77 26.42 -10.00 -25.63
C GLY A 77 25.28 -9.85 -24.62
N GLU A 78 25.23 -10.73 -23.62
CA GLU A 78 24.11 -10.89 -22.70
C GLU A 78 23.80 -9.62 -21.87
N GLU A 79 24.83 -8.96 -21.35
CA GLU A 79 24.66 -7.74 -20.54
C GLU A 79 24.09 -6.56 -21.34
N LYS A 80 24.52 -6.42 -22.62
CA LYS A 80 24.10 -5.31 -23.48
C LYS A 80 22.73 -5.56 -24.06
N PHE A 81 22.34 -6.80 -24.33
CA PHE A 81 21.06 -7.14 -24.95
C PHE A 81 19.87 -6.62 -24.15
N LYS A 82 19.80 -6.88 -22.84
CA LYS A 82 18.66 -6.50 -21.99
C LYS A 82 18.38 -4.99 -22.04
N LYS A 83 19.44 -4.18 -21.94
CA LYS A 83 19.34 -2.72 -21.99
C LYS A 83 18.93 -2.24 -23.39
N TRP A 84 19.58 -2.78 -24.42
CA TRP A 84 19.30 -2.46 -25.80
C TRP A 84 17.86 -2.85 -26.19
N TRP A 85 17.44 -4.07 -25.86
CA TRP A 85 16.10 -4.58 -26.16
C TRP A 85 14.99 -3.74 -25.55
N SER A 86 15.17 -3.26 -24.33
CA SER A 86 14.21 -2.36 -23.68
C SER A 86 14.02 -1.04 -24.44
N ALA A 87 15.10 -0.48 -24.98
CA ALA A 87 15.04 0.74 -25.79
C ALA A 87 14.52 0.45 -27.22
N ALA A 88 15.00 -0.62 -27.83
CA ALA A 88 14.65 -1.03 -29.19
C ALA A 88 13.14 -1.33 -29.36
N LYS A 89 12.51 -1.96 -28.37
CA LYS A 89 11.06 -2.27 -28.40
C LYS A 89 10.18 -1.07 -28.72
N LYS A 90 10.52 0.11 -28.20
CA LYS A 90 9.75 1.34 -28.46
C LYS A 90 9.86 1.80 -29.92
N LEU A 91 11.00 1.58 -30.56
CA LEU A 91 11.23 1.92 -31.96
C LEU A 91 10.65 0.86 -32.89
N ILE A 92 10.77 -0.43 -32.52
CA ILE A 92 10.20 -1.57 -33.24
C ILE A 92 8.68 -1.46 -33.32
N ALA A 93 8.02 -1.10 -32.22
CA ALA A 93 6.57 -0.94 -32.18
C ALA A 93 6.03 0.17 -33.10
N LYS A 94 6.88 1.11 -33.49
CA LYS A 94 6.54 2.19 -34.44
C LYS A 94 6.87 1.87 -35.89
N ASP A 95 7.51 0.74 -36.17
CA ASP A 95 7.87 0.37 -37.56
C ASP A 95 6.71 -0.34 -38.25
N ALA A 96 6.18 0.29 -39.28
CA ALA A 96 5.02 -0.22 -40.05
C ALA A 96 5.20 -1.62 -40.65
N ARG A 97 6.46 -2.05 -40.84
CA ARG A 97 6.81 -3.36 -41.41
C ARG A 97 6.72 -4.50 -40.43
N ILE A 98 6.71 -4.23 -39.12
CA ILE A 98 6.81 -5.25 -38.08
C ILE A 98 5.48 -5.36 -37.34
N SER A 99 4.94 -6.57 -37.23
CA SER A 99 3.84 -6.88 -36.32
C SER A 99 4.41 -7.34 -34.97
N VAL A 100 4.07 -6.60 -33.91
CA VAL A 100 4.52 -6.89 -32.55
C VAL A 100 3.44 -7.74 -31.85
N PRO A 101 3.78 -8.90 -31.27
CA PRO A 101 2.82 -9.77 -30.64
C PRO A 101 2.24 -9.18 -29.34
N VAL A 102 0.96 -9.40 -29.10
CA VAL A 102 0.27 -9.02 -27.86
C VAL A 102 0.62 -9.99 -26.72
N LYS A 103 0.75 -11.29 -27.03
CA LYS A 103 1.12 -12.33 -26.06
C LYS A 103 2.57 -12.75 -26.24
N LYS A 104 3.24 -13.07 -25.14
CA LYS A 104 4.66 -13.51 -25.14
C LYS A 104 4.92 -14.79 -25.95
N THR A 105 3.90 -15.58 -26.22
CA THR A 105 3.97 -16.84 -26.98
C THR A 105 3.76 -16.67 -28.48
N GLU A 106 3.36 -15.49 -28.92
CA GLU A 106 3.15 -15.17 -30.34
C GLU A 106 4.46 -14.65 -30.98
N CYS A 107 4.55 -14.71 -32.32
CA CYS A 107 5.74 -14.31 -33.05
C CYS A 107 5.72 -12.84 -33.47
N TYR A 108 6.88 -12.19 -33.45
CA TYR A 108 7.16 -11.01 -34.28
C TYR A 108 7.18 -11.46 -35.73
N LEU A 109 6.55 -10.73 -36.63
CA LEU A 109 6.52 -11.07 -38.05
C LEU A 109 6.69 -9.83 -38.93
N ILE A 110 7.24 -10.01 -40.13
CA ILE A 110 7.27 -8.96 -41.15
C ILE A 110 5.92 -9.00 -41.86
N ARG A 111 5.25 -7.85 -41.92
CA ARG A 111 3.96 -7.70 -42.60
C ARG A 111 4.16 -7.73 -44.10
N GLU A 112 3.24 -8.29 -44.85
CA GLU A 112 3.23 -8.30 -46.31
C GLU A 112 3.00 -6.89 -46.88
N THR A 113 2.10 -6.14 -46.21
CA THR A 113 1.88 -4.71 -46.51
C THR A 113 2.20 -3.92 -45.23
N PRO A 114 3.05 -2.87 -45.33
CA PRO A 114 3.30 -2.00 -44.18
C PRO A 114 2.01 -1.34 -43.72
N VAL A 115 1.68 -1.55 -42.42
CA VAL A 115 0.54 -0.90 -41.77
C VAL A 115 1.11 0.02 -40.72
N SER A 116 0.67 1.28 -40.70
CA SER A 116 1.14 2.21 -39.68
C SER A 116 0.68 1.75 -38.29
N ALA A 117 1.40 2.16 -37.24
CA ALA A 117 0.98 1.85 -35.86
C ALA A 117 -0.39 2.46 -35.56
N GLU A 118 -0.68 3.59 -36.15
CA GLU A 118 -1.96 4.28 -36.04
C GLU A 118 -3.10 3.51 -36.72
N ASP A 119 -2.88 2.99 -37.94
CA ASP A 119 -3.88 2.19 -38.65
C ASP A 119 -4.21 0.90 -37.87
N GLU A 120 -3.21 0.29 -37.21
CA GLU A 120 -3.41 -0.85 -36.35
C GLU A 120 -4.24 -0.49 -35.11
N LEU A 121 -3.99 0.66 -34.47
CA LEU A 121 -4.80 1.15 -33.37
C LEU A 121 -6.24 1.42 -33.78
N VAL A 122 -6.46 1.98 -34.97
CA VAL A 122 -7.81 2.20 -35.56
C VAL A 122 -8.52 0.88 -35.80
N GLU A 123 -7.83 -0.12 -36.35
CA GLU A 123 -8.39 -1.46 -36.57
C GLU A 123 -8.77 -2.13 -35.24
N GLN A 124 -7.88 -2.09 -34.24
CA GLN A 124 -8.16 -2.61 -32.90
C GLN A 124 -9.34 -1.87 -32.25
N PHE A 125 -9.43 -0.54 -32.41
CA PHE A 125 -10.56 0.25 -31.89
C PHE A 125 -11.88 -0.20 -32.51
N ASN A 126 -11.91 -0.38 -33.82
CA ASN A 126 -13.12 -0.82 -34.53
C ASN A 126 -13.49 -2.27 -34.19
N GLY A 127 -12.51 -3.13 -33.95
CA GLY A 127 -12.70 -4.54 -33.59
C GLY A 127 -13.18 -4.78 -32.17
N THR A 128 -12.99 -3.83 -31.23
CA THR A 128 -13.39 -4.01 -29.83
C THR A 128 -14.75 -3.42 -29.50
N ARG A 129 -15.53 -4.14 -28.66
CA ARG A 129 -16.79 -3.66 -28.10
C ARG A 129 -16.65 -3.09 -26.69
N SER A 130 -15.48 -3.25 -26.07
CA SER A 130 -15.23 -2.76 -24.71
C SER A 130 -15.00 -1.25 -24.72
N ALA A 131 -15.87 -0.49 -24.08
CA ALA A 131 -15.74 0.97 -23.95
C ALA A 131 -14.42 1.36 -23.26
N ARG A 132 -13.99 0.64 -22.23
CA ARG A 132 -12.69 0.85 -21.56
C ARG A 132 -11.51 0.68 -22.51
N ARG A 133 -11.53 -0.39 -23.33
CA ARG A 133 -10.45 -0.62 -24.30
C ARG A 133 -10.44 0.44 -25.40
N ARG A 134 -11.61 0.92 -25.84
CA ARG A 134 -11.72 2.02 -26.80
C ARG A 134 -11.10 3.31 -26.29
N ILE A 135 -11.33 3.65 -25.01
CA ILE A 135 -10.72 4.86 -24.39
C ILE A 135 -9.20 4.77 -24.44
N LEU A 136 -8.61 3.63 -24.03
CA LEU A 136 -7.16 3.44 -24.03
C LEU A 136 -6.55 3.50 -25.43
N LEU A 137 -7.21 2.88 -26.43
CA LEU A 137 -6.74 2.92 -27.81
C LEU A 137 -6.84 4.33 -28.42
N ALA A 138 -7.90 5.06 -28.09
CA ALA A 138 -8.04 6.46 -28.51
C ALA A 138 -7.01 7.37 -27.86
N GLU A 139 -6.65 7.13 -26.59
CA GLU A 139 -5.56 7.83 -25.90
C GLU A 139 -4.22 7.57 -26.59
N GLU A 140 -3.90 6.32 -26.90
CA GLU A 140 -2.69 5.96 -27.63
C GLU A 140 -2.62 6.65 -29.01
N LEU A 141 -3.77 6.82 -29.68
CA LEU A 141 -3.87 7.58 -30.94
C LEU A 141 -3.62 9.07 -30.72
N VAL A 142 -4.15 9.67 -29.65
CA VAL A 142 -3.92 11.08 -29.31
C VAL A 142 -2.44 11.35 -29.02
N ASP A 143 -1.81 10.47 -28.24
CA ASP A 143 -0.40 10.60 -27.83
C ASP A 143 0.59 10.31 -28.98
N GLY A 144 0.21 9.42 -29.92
CA GLY A 144 1.05 8.92 -31.00
C GLY A 144 0.89 9.65 -32.33
N SER A 145 -0.12 10.53 -32.48
CA SER A 145 -0.44 11.15 -33.76
C SER A 145 0.64 12.16 -34.23
N ASP A 146 1.63 11.65 -34.95
CA ASP A 146 2.33 12.46 -35.94
C ASP A 146 1.39 12.67 -37.15
N LYS A 147 1.44 13.83 -37.80
CA LYS A 147 0.55 14.36 -38.83
C LYS A 147 0.18 13.45 -40.03
N ALA A 148 0.48 12.16 -39.97
CA ALA A 148 0.34 11.19 -41.07
C ALA A 148 -0.95 10.37 -41.02
N THR A 149 -1.68 10.34 -39.88
CA THR A 149 -2.91 9.55 -39.73
C THR A 149 -4.05 10.16 -40.56
N SER A 150 -4.81 9.33 -41.24
CA SER A 150 -5.95 9.79 -42.05
C SER A 150 -6.99 10.48 -41.17
N GLN A 151 -7.26 11.74 -41.43
CA GLN A 151 -8.27 12.54 -40.73
C GLN A 151 -9.66 11.87 -40.73
N LYS A 152 -9.95 11.09 -41.77
CA LYS A 152 -11.21 10.34 -41.89
C LYS A 152 -11.32 9.20 -40.87
N ASP A 153 -10.22 8.51 -40.62
CA ASP A 153 -10.18 7.39 -39.66
C ASP A 153 -10.24 7.90 -38.24
N LEU A 154 -9.56 9.00 -37.93
CA LEU A 154 -9.68 9.67 -36.64
C LEU A 154 -11.10 10.18 -36.37
N ALA A 155 -11.80 10.68 -37.38
CA ALA A 155 -13.20 11.09 -37.25
C ALA A 155 -14.13 9.91 -36.95
N ALA A 156 -13.87 8.73 -37.54
CA ALA A 156 -14.62 7.51 -37.26
C ALA A 156 -14.37 7.01 -35.82
N VAL A 157 -13.10 7.05 -35.36
CA VAL A 157 -12.73 6.73 -33.98
C VAL A 157 -13.40 7.69 -33.00
N LEU A 158 -13.40 8.99 -33.30
CA LEU A 158 -14.06 10.03 -32.48
C LEU A 158 -15.56 9.75 -32.33
N ALA A 159 -16.26 9.42 -33.42
CA ALA A 159 -17.68 9.09 -33.38
C ALA A 159 -17.95 7.84 -32.52
N GLY A 160 -17.16 6.78 -32.67
CA GLY A 160 -17.27 5.56 -31.88
C GLY A 160 -16.93 5.75 -30.41
N LEU A 161 -15.97 6.63 -30.09
CA LEU A 161 -15.63 6.99 -28.72
C LEU A 161 -16.72 7.84 -28.08
N ALA A 162 -17.27 8.81 -28.80
CA ALA A 162 -18.37 9.65 -28.33
C ALA A 162 -19.61 8.81 -27.94
N GLU A 163 -19.96 7.81 -28.74
CA GLU A 163 -21.05 6.88 -28.43
C GLU A 163 -20.72 6.02 -27.19
N SER A 164 -19.47 5.53 -27.07
CA SER A 164 -19.02 4.75 -25.91
C SER A 164 -19.04 5.54 -24.61
N VAL A 165 -18.73 6.83 -24.64
CA VAL A 165 -18.78 7.73 -23.46
C VAL A 165 -20.21 8.12 -23.10
N LYS A 166 -21.10 8.20 -24.08
CA LYS A 166 -22.51 8.51 -23.88
C LYS A 166 -23.25 7.35 -23.18
N ASP A 167 -22.92 6.11 -23.52
CA ASP A 167 -23.49 4.91 -22.86
C ASP A 167 -22.91 4.75 -21.44
N SER A 168 -23.74 5.03 -20.43
CA SER A 168 -23.34 5.00 -19.02
C SER A 168 -23.27 3.58 -18.41
N ASN A 169 -23.72 2.53 -19.12
CA ASN A 169 -23.84 1.20 -18.53
C ASN A 169 -22.52 0.42 -18.48
N GLN A 170 -21.53 0.80 -19.28
CA GLN A 170 -20.23 0.11 -19.37
C GLN A 170 -19.09 0.78 -18.62
N LEU A 171 -19.25 2.04 -18.22
CA LEU A 171 -18.21 2.87 -17.61
C LEU A 171 -18.67 3.38 -16.25
N ASP A 172 -17.77 3.39 -15.27
CA ASP A 172 -18.00 4.14 -14.04
C ASP A 172 -17.76 5.66 -14.24
N SER A 173 -18.04 6.47 -13.21
CA SER A 173 -17.94 7.93 -13.30
C SER A 173 -16.52 8.41 -13.65
N ALA A 174 -15.49 7.76 -13.12
CA ALA A 174 -14.09 8.10 -13.39
C ALA A 174 -13.68 7.74 -14.83
N GLU A 175 -14.04 6.54 -15.27
CA GLU A 175 -13.79 6.07 -16.64
C GLU A 175 -14.54 6.92 -17.67
N ARG A 176 -15.75 7.32 -17.33
CA ARG A 176 -16.58 8.17 -18.19
C ARG A 176 -16.00 9.57 -18.33
N LEU A 177 -15.55 10.17 -17.22
CA LEU A 177 -14.85 11.45 -17.25
C LEU A 177 -13.56 11.36 -18.07
N TYR A 178 -12.77 10.32 -17.82
CA TYR A 178 -11.53 10.12 -18.56
C TYR A 178 -11.78 9.92 -20.06
N GLY A 179 -12.78 9.12 -20.41
CA GLY A 179 -13.21 8.95 -21.80
C GLY A 179 -13.68 10.24 -22.48
N ALA A 180 -14.39 11.11 -21.74
CA ALA A 180 -14.82 12.41 -22.23
C ALA A 180 -13.62 13.33 -22.52
N VAL A 181 -12.58 13.28 -21.67
CA VAL A 181 -11.34 14.05 -21.90
C VAL A 181 -10.58 13.56 -23.13
N VAL A 182 -10.37 12.25 -23.26
CA VAL A 182 -9.70 11.66 -24.44
C VAL A 182 -10.50 11.95 -25.70
N ARG A 183 -11.84 11.87 -25.67
CA ARG A 183 -12.73 12.23 -26.77
C ARG A 183 -12.53 13.69 -27.21
N ASP A 184 -12.51 14.61 -26.24
CA ASP A 184 -12.40 16.04 -26.54
C ASP A 184 -11.00 16.40 -27.05
N ASP A 185 -9.95 15.71 -26.61
CA ASP A 185 -8.61 15.85 -27.14
C ASP A 185 -8.51 15.30 -28.56
N LEU A 186 -9.13 14.17 -28.84
CA LEU A 186 -9.24 13.62 -30.20
C LEU A 186 -10.05 14.56 -31.11
N ALA A 187 -11.12 15.19 -30.59
CA ALA A 187 -11.92 16.18 -31.33
C ALA A 187 -11.08 17.40 -31.76
N LYS A 188 -10.17 17.86 -30.88
CA LYS A 188 -9.22 18.93 -31.22
C LYS A 188 -8.25 18.51 -32.32
N LEU A 189 -7.76 17.26 -32.32
CA LEU A 189 -6.89 16.73 -33.37
C LEU A 189 -7.61 16.65 -34.74
N VAL A 190 -8.87 16.22 -34.70
CA VAL A 190 -9.72 16.16 -35.91
C VAL A 190 -10.11 17.55 -36.40
N GLY A 191 -9.99 18.58 -35.53
CA GLY A 191 -10.38 19.95 -35.85
C GLY A 191 -11.89 20.17 -35.91
N THR A 192 -12.66 19.40 -35.10
CA THR A 192 -14.10 19.58 -35.00
C THR A 192 -14.47 20.51 -33.84
N GLU A 193 -15.40 21.43 -34.05
CA GLU A 193 -15.94 22.32 -33.04
C GLU A 193 -17.23 21.73 -32.39
N THR A 194 -17.59 20.49 -32.70
CA THR A 194 -18.81 19.86 -32.18
C THR A 194 -18.70 19.68 -30.67
N ALA A 195 -19.70 20.19 -29.95
CA ALA A 195 -19.86 19.92 -28.53
C ALA A 195 -20.45 18.53 -28.32
N TYR A 196 -19.77 17.70 -27.55
CA TYR A 196 -20.20 16.34 -27.24
C TYR A 196 -20.80 16.24 -25.83
N GLU A 197 -21.89 15.48 -25.71
CA GLU A 197 -22.48 15.13 -24.41
C GLU A 197 -22.07 13.69 -24.02
N PRO A 198 -21.84 13.42 -22.71
CA PRO A 198 -21.79 14.39 -21.62
C PRO A 198 -20.54 15.27 -21.70
N THR A 199 -20.65 16.52 -21.26
CA THR A 199 -19.48 17.42 -21.16
C THR A 199 -18.62 17.06 -19.95
N GLN A 200 -17.31 17.41 -20.00
CA GLN A 200 -16.41 17.24 -18.85
C GLN A 200 -16.94 17.95 -17.60
N ALA A 201 -17.38 19.19 -17.73
CA ALA A 201 -17.96 19.96 -16.65
C ALA A 201 -19.24 19.33 -16.08
N GLY A 202 -20.12 18.80 -16.95
CA GLY A 202 -21.32 18.10 -16.54
C GLY A 202 -21.04 16.85 -15.70
N LEU A 203 -19.97 16.10 -16.02
CA LEU A 203 -19.57 14.88 -15.31
C LEU A 203 -19.00 15.15 -13.91
N ILE A 204 -18.44 16.34 -13.67
CA ILE A 204 -17.91 16.74 -12.36
C ILE A 204 -18.74 17.84 -11.67
N ALA A 205 -19.94 18.12 -12.17
CA ALA A 205 -20.83 19.14 -11.59
C ALA A 205 -21.26 18.80 -10.17
N ASN A 206 -21.44 17.51 -9.84
CA ASN A 206 -21.77 17.07 -8.50
C ASN A 206 -20.48 16.83 -7.67
N THR A 207 -20.18 17.76 -6.78
CA THR A 207 -18.97 17.71 -5.94
C THR A 207 -18.92 16.50 -5.02
N ARG A 208 -20.05 15.83 -4.73
CA ARG A 208 -20.10 14.62 -3.88
C ARG A 208 -19.47 13.42 -4.54
N ASP A 209 -19.43 13.37 -5.85
CA ASP A 209 -18.89 12.23 -6.62
C ASP A 209 -17.37 12.36 -6.84
N LEU A 210 -16.81 13.55 -6.63
CA LEU A 210 -15.39 13.82 -6.88
C LEU A 210 -14.41 12.94 -6.09
N PRO A 211 -14.64 12.56 -4.81
CA PRO A 211 -13.76 11.63 -4.10
C PRO A 211 -13.70 10.25 -4.75
N GLU A 212 -14.83 9.70 -5.20
CA GLU A 212 -14.88 8.40 -5.88
C GLU A 212 -14.18 8.47 -7.25
N ILE A 213 -14.39 9.55 -7.98
CA ILE A 213 -13.70 9.80 -9.26
C ILE A 213 -12.19 9.88 -9.03
N ALA A 214 -11.75 10.66 -8.03
CA ALA A 214 -10.34 10.85 -7.71
C ALA A 214 -9.60 9.54 -7.35
N GLU A 215 -10.29 8.61 -6.72
CA GLU A 215 -9.73 7.30 -6.35
C GLU A 215 -9.43 6.42 -7.57
N LYS A 216 -10.24 6.53 -8.63
CA LYS A 216 -10.23 5.61 -9.77
C LYS A 216 -9.55 6.16 -11.02
N ILE A 217 -9.36 7.49 -11.12
CA ILE A 217 -8.74 8.09 -12.30
C ILE A 217 -7.28 7.66 -12.49
N PRO A 218 -6.80 7.55 -13.74
CA PRO A 218 -5.40 7.25 -14.02
C PRO A 218 -4.44 8.28 -13.41
N VAL A 219 -3.27 7.80 -12.96
CA VAL A 219 -2.28 8.65 -12.26
C VAL A 219 -1.81 9.82 -13.11
N HIS A 220 -1.63 9.64 -14.41
CA HIS A 220 -1.19 10.70 -15.34
C HIS A 220 -2.29 11.75 -15.60
N PHE A 221 -3.54 11.43 -15.31
CA PHE A 221 -4.68 12.35 -15.47
C PHE A 221 -4.97 13.17 -14.20
N GLN A 222 -4.38 12.84 -13.04
CA GLN A 222 -4.70 13.46 -11.75
C GLN A 222 -4.50 14.98 -11.72
N SER A 223 -3.41 15.48 -12.30
CA SER A 223 -3.15 16.93 -12.40
C SER A 223 -4.23 17.63 -13.22
N ARG A 224 -4.56 17.09 -14.39
CA ARG A 224 -5.60 17.64 -15.27
C ARG A 224 -7.00 17.59 -14.63
N PHE A 225 -7.28 16.58 -13.82
CA PHE A 225 -8.53 16.51 -13.05
C PHE A 225 -8.68 17.69 -12.08
N LEU A 226 -7.61 18.09 -11.40
CA LEU A 226 -7.61 19.28 -10.53
C LEU A 226 -7.82 20.58 -11.34
N GLU A 227 -7.24 20.68 -12.52
CA GLU A 227 -7.47 21.81 -13.44
C GLU A 227 -8.94 21.88 -13.90
N LEU A 228 -9.56 20.73 -14.19
CA LEU A 228 -10.97 20.63 -14.54
C LEU A 228 -11.87 21.08 -13.38
N ILE A 229 -11.54 20.72 -12.14
CA ILE A 229 -12.24 21.18 -10.94
C ILE A 229 -12.15 22.72 -10.84
N LEU A 230 -10.97 23.29 -11.06
CA LEU A 230 -10.78 24.74 -11.06
C LEU A 230 -11.64 25.44 -12.14
N ALA A 231 -11.68 24.88 -13.35
CA ALA A 231 -12.45 25.43 -14.44
C ALA A 231 -13.97 25.35 -14.21
N THR A 232 -14.45 24.29 -13.54
CA THR A 232 -15.87 24.03 -13.34
C THR A 232 -16.39 24.66 -12.03
N HIS A 233 -15.58 24.68 -10.98
CA HIS A 233 -15.95 25.15 -9.63
C HIS A 233 -14.97 26.23 -9.11
N PRO A 234 -14.76 27.36 -9.81
CA PRO A 234 -13.70 28.32 -9.50
C PRO A 234 -13.78 28.90 -8.08
N ILE A 235 -14.99 29.03 -7.51
CA ILE A 235 -15.20 29.59 -6.16
C ILE A 235 -14.95 28.53 -5.08
N GLU A 236 -15.34 27.29 -5.32
CA GLU A 236 -15.32 26.21 -4.34
C GLU A 236 -14.06 25.33 -4.46
N THR A 237 -13.21 25.58 -5.47
CA THR A 237 -12.02 24.77 -5.79
C THR A 237 -11.17 24.48 -4.57
N ARG A 238 -10.88 25.52 -3.77
CA ARG A 238 -10.07 25.39 -2.55
C ARG A 238 -10.64 24.31 -1.62
N ASP A 239 -11.91 24.44 -1.27
CA ASP A 239 -12.56 23.56 -0.28
C ASP A 239 -12.76 22.14 -0.83
N ILE A 240 -13.04 22.03 -2.13
CA ILE A 240 -13.09 20.73 -2.83
C ILE A 240 -11.74 20.03 -2.75
N VAL A 241 -10.64 20.72 -3.10
CA VAL A 241 -9.31 20.11 -3.13
C VAL A 241 -8.82 19.76 -1.71
N PHE A 242 -9.17 20.55 -0.68
CA PHE A 242 -8.95 20.15 0.72
C PHE A 242 -9.73 18.89 1.10
N GLY A 243 -10.97 18.76 0.64
CA GLY A 243 -11.78 17.55 0.81
C GLY A 243 -11.12 16.34 0.14
N LEU A 244 -10.65 16.50 -1.09
CA LEU A 244 -9.94 15.46 -1.83
C LEU A 244 -8.59 15.10 -1.19
N LEU A 245 -7.82 16.08 -0.72
CA LEU A 245 -6.56 15.86 0.00
C LEU A 245 -6.75 14.99 1.24
N LYS A 246 -7.85 15.17 1.95
CA LYS A 246 -8.18 14.42 3.16
C LYS A 246 -8.37 12.92 2.91
N VAL A 247 -8.84 12.55 1.72
CA VAL A 247 -9.09 11.14 1.33
C VAL A 247 -8.09 10.64 0.28
N SER A 248 -7.15 11.49 -0.15
CA SER A 248 -6.18 11.20 -1.19
C SER A 248 -5.23 10.07 -0.82
N GLN A 249 -4.70 9.41 -1.84
CA GLN A 249 -3.73 8.33 -1.70
C GLN A 249 -2.57 8.48 -2.69
N GLY A 250 -1.40 7.99 -2.30
CA GLY A 250 -0.23 7.87 -3.17
C GLY A 250 0.18 9.18 -3.83
N LYS A 251 0.30 9.17 -5.16
CA LYS A 251 0.72 10.32 -5.95
C LYS A 251 -0.30 11.45 -5.92
N PHE A 252 -1.60 11.14 -5.83
CA PHE A 252 -2.65 12.16 -5.81
C PHE A 252 -2.53 13.12 -4.63
N THR A 253 -2.05 12.66 -3.47
CA THR A 253 -1.73 13.55 -2.33
C THR A 253 -0.72 14.64 -2.74
N THR A 254 0.31 14.27 -3.50
CA THR A 254 1.32 15.21 -4.00
C THR A 254 0.72 16.19 -5.00
N GLU A 255 -0.12 15.70 -5.92
CA GLU A 255 -0.80 16.56 -6.91
C GLU A 255 -1.73 17.58 -6.25
N CYS A 256 -2.55 17.17 -5.26
CA CYS A 256 -3.41 18.08 -4.50
C CYS A 256 -2.59 19.17 -3.78
N ILE A 257 -1.48 18.80 -3.12
CA ILE A 257 -0.64 19.75 -2.40
C ILE A 257 0.04 20.72 -3.37
N ASN A 258 0.64 20.22 -4.45
CA ASN A 258 1.25 21.06 -5.47
C ASN A 258 0.23 22.04 -6.06
N PHE A 259 -0.93 21.55 -6.41
CA PHE A 259 -2.02 22.37 -6.95
C PHE A 259 -2.42 23.50 -5.98
N LEU A 260 -2.65 23.18 -4.70
CA LEU A 260 -2.99 24.20 -3.69
C LEU A 260 -1.89 25.25 -3.55
N VAL A 261 -0.62 24.86 -3.59
CA VAL A 261 0.52 25.78 -3.53
C VAL A 261 0.60 26.66 -4.78
N GLU A 262 0.40 26.08 -5.97
CA GLU A 262 0.45 26.79 -7.27
C GLU A 262 -0.72 27.76 -7.42
N GLN A 263 -1.89 27.44 -6.85
CA GLN A 263 -3.05 28.34 -6.82
C GLN A 263 -2.98 29.40 -5.71
N GLY A 264 -1.87 29.46 -4.95
CA GLY A 264 -1.64 30.49 -3.92
C GLY A 264 -2.25 30.19 -2.56
N TYR A 265 -2.79 29.00 -2.31
CA TYR A 265 -3.41 28.59 -1.03
C TYR A 265 -2.41 28.04 -0.01
N SER A 266 -1.13 28.45 -0.08
CA SER A 266 -0.06 27.92 0.80
C SER A 266 -0.32 28.19 2.27
N ASP A 267 -0.80 29.40 2.62
CA ASP A 267 -1.06 29.78 4.03
C ASP A 267 -2.30 29.03 4.57
N ASP A 268 -3.35 28.88 3.77
CA ASP A 268 -4.53 28.07 4.10
C ASP A 268 -4.16 26.59 4.28
N LEU A 269 -3.26 26.07 3.45
CA LEU A 269 -2.78 24.71 3.53
C LEU A 269 -1.97 24.50 4.82
N ALA A 270 -1.08 25.42 5.18
CA ALA A 270 -0.32 25.38 6.43
C ALA A 270 -1.25 25.35 7.64
N ALA A 271 -2.20 26.28 7.69
CA ALA A 271 -3.19 26.34 8.77
C ALA A 271 -4.04 25.07 8.86
N THR A 272 -4.45 24.51 7.71
CA THR A 272 -5.25 23.28 7.67
C THR A 272 -4.45 22.07 8.14
N LEU A 273 -3.20 21.90 7.71
CA LEU A 273 -2.34 20.81 8.15
C LEU A 273 -2.02 20.91 9.65
N GLN A 274 -1.76 22.11 10.18
CA GLN A 274 -1.56 22.33 11.61
C GLN A 274 -2.82 21.99 12.42
N ARG A 275 -3.99 22.40 11.93
CA ARG A 275 -5.27 22.03 12.53
C ARG A 275 -5.47 20.51 12.52
N TRP A 276 -5.26 19.85 11.39
CA TRP A 276 -5.39 18.39 11.29
C TRP A 276 -4.38 17.66 12.19
N GLN A 277 -3.17 18.18 12.35
CA GLN A 277 -2.18 17.64 13.30
C GLN A 277 -2.68 17.77 14.75
N THR A 278 -3.23 18.92 15.11
CA THR A 278 -3.77 19.17 16.45
C THR A 278 -5.00 18.31 16.74
N GLU A 279 -5.84 18.09 15.75
CA GLU A 279 -7.04 17.25 15.81
C GLU A 279 -6.74 15.75 15.68
N GLN A 280 -5.49 15.36 15.52
CA GLN A 280 -5.05 13.97 15.20
C GLN A 280 -5.79 13.38 13.98
N ASN A 281 -6.02 14.19 12.95
CA ASN A 281 -6.80 13.86 11.77
C ASN A 281 -5.93 13.79 10.49
N LEU A 282 -4.61 13.83 10.64
CA LEU A 282 -3.68 13.61 9.54
C LEU A 282 -3.70 12.14 9.12
N ARG A 283 -4.02 11.89 7.85
CA ARG A 283 -4.01 10.54 7.27
C ARG A 283 -2.60 10.12 6.86
N ALA A 284 -2.35 8.81 6.82
CA ALA A 284 -1.05 8.24 6.48
C ALA A 284 -0.44 8.76 5.16
N PRO A 285 -1.17 8.94 4.04
CA PRO A 285 -0.59 9.50 2.82
C PRO A 285 -0.09 10.94 2.97
N VAL A 286 -0.81 11.78 3.73
CA VAL A 286 -0.39 13.17 4.01
C VAL A 286 0.81 13.19 4.95
N LEU A 287 0.80 12.37 6.00
CA LEU A 287 1.95 12.20 6.91
C LEU A 287 3.20 11.75 6.15
N LEU A 288 3.06 10.77 5.27
CA LEU A 288 4.15 10.27 4.44
C LEU A 288 4.71 11.37 3.53
N TRP A 289 3.82 12.20 2.95
CA TRP A 289 4.23 13.34 2.14
C TRP A 289 5.00 14.39 2.96
N ILE A 290 4.50 14.76 4.15
CA ILE A 290 5.16 15.71 5.06
C ILE A 290 6.57 15.22 5.41
N VAL A 291 6.69 13.97 5.87
CA VAL A 291 7.97 13.37 6.28
C VAL A 291 8.97 13.34 5.13
N LYS A 292 8.55 12.95 3.92
CA LYS A 292 9.42 12.91 2.74
C LYS A 292 9.89 14.29 2.28
N ASN A 293 9.09 15.32 2.48
CA ASN A 293 9.37 16.66 1.99
C ASN A 293 9.90 17.62 3.07
N ARG A 294 10.17 17.13 4.30
CA ARG A 294 10.56 17.97 5.45
C ARG A 294 11.81 18.85 5.24
N HIS A 295 12.71 18.43 4.36
CA HIS A 295 13.92 19.19 4.00
C HIS A 295 13.77 19.97 2.69
N SER A 296 12.57 19.94 2.06
CA SER A 296 12.34 20.61 0.79
C SER A 296 12.30 22.13 0.96
N LYS A 297 13.20 22.83 0.29
CA LYS A 297 13.23 24.30 0.27
C LYS A 297 11.91 24.89 -0.28
N LYS A 298 11.28 24.21 -1.25
CA LYS A 298 9.99 24.62 -1.83
C LYS A 298 8.89 24.68 -0.78
N PHE A 299 8.89 23.77 0.18
CA PHE A 299 7.82 23.60 1.17
C PHE A 299 8.24 24.00 2.59
N ALA A 300 9.43 24.61 2.77
CA ALA A 300 9.94 24.95 4.09
C ALA A 300 8.98 25.82 4.90
N LYS A 301 8.39 26.87 4.29
CA LYS A 301 7.40 27.74 4.95
C LYS A 301 6.13 26.97 5.37
N LEU A 302 5.75 25.96 4.62
CA LEU A 302 4.59 25.10 4.89
C LEU A 302 4.85 24.08 6.00
N LEU A 303 6.06 23.53 6.08
CA LEU A 303 6.37 22.35 6.88
C LEU A 303 7.08 22.63 8.19
N ASN A 304 7.83 23.75 8.33
CA ASN A 304 8.68 24.00 9.50
C ASN A 304 7.92 23.87 10.82
N ASP A 305 6.70 24.39 10.90
CA ASP A 305 5.90 24.37 12.13
C ASP A 305 5.22 23.01 12.38
N LEU A 306 5.24 22.12 11.39
CA LEU A 306 4.67 20.77 11.49
C LEU A 306 5.71 19.75 11.99
N ILE A 307 7.01 19.99 11.78
CA ILE A 307 8.09 19.08 12.16
C ILE A 307 8.34 19.17 13.67
N THR A 308 7.51 18.48 14.42
CA THR A 308 7.44 18.55 15.89
C THR A 308 7.23 17.15 16.48
N PRO A 309 7.42 16.94 17.78
CA PRO A 309 7.09 15.69 18.46
C PRO A 309 5.64 15.22 18.24
N ARG A 310 4.70 16.16 18.03
CA ARG A 310 3.31 15.82 17.68
C ARG A 310 3.19 15.10 16.34
N LEU A 311 4.05 15.45 15.37
CA LEU A 311 4.07 14.73 14.09
C LEU A 311 4.53 13.29 14.27
N LEU A 312 5.55 13.06 15.11
CA LEU A 312 6.01 11.69 15.42
C LEU A 312 4.92 10.87 16.09
N SER A 313 4.17 11.47 17.03
CA SER A 313 3.00 10.84 17.64
C SER A 313 1.94 10.46 16.59
N ALA A 314 1.64 11.37 15.65
CA ALA A 314 0.69 11.10 14.57
C ALA A 314 1.19 9.99 13.62
N VAL A 315 2.50 9.93 13.36
CA VAL A 315 3.12 8.86 12.56
C VAL A 315 2.99 7.51 13.26
N PHE A 316 3.30 7.42 14.56
CA PHE A 316 3.12 6.18 15.32
C PHE A 316 1.67 5.71 15.33
N PHE A 317 0.74 6.63 15.54
CA PHE A 317 -0.68 6.34 15.49
C PHE A 317 -1.12 5.78 14.13
N ALA A 318 -0.69 6.42 13.03
CA ALA A 318 -1.04 5.97 11.68
C ALA A 318 -0.45 4.58 11.36
N ILE A 319 0.79 4.30 11.80
CA ILE A 319 1.43 2.99 11.63
C ILE A 319 0.66 1.92 12.41
N ASP A 320 0.29 2.19 13.65
CA ASP A 320 -0.46 1.29 14.50
C ASP A 320 -1.85 0.99 13.91
N TYR A 321 -2.54 2.02 13.43
CA TYR A 321 -3.82 1.89 12.75
C TYR A 321 -3.73 1.03 11.48
N GLU A 322 -2.73 1.26 10.62
CA GLU A 322 -2.53 0.45 9.42
C GLU A 322 -2.19 -1.01 9.75
N ALA A 323 -1.37 -1.24 10.79
CA ALA A 323 -1.02 -2.59 11.24
C ALA A 323 -2.24 -3.39 11.70
N LEU A 324 -3.17 -2.73 12.40
CA LEU A 324 -4.41 -3.36 12.87
C LEU A 324 -5.41 -3.65 11.75
N GLN A 325 -5.43 -2.83 10.68
CA GLN A 325 -6.31 -3.03 9.52
C GLN A 325 -5.81 -4.15 8.58
N ALA A 326 -4.52 -4.45 8.61
CA ALA A 326 -3.92 -5.44 7.73
C ALA A 326 -4.24 -6.86 8.17
N ALA A 327 -5.09 -7.57 7.40
CA ALA A 327 -5.36 -9.01 7.58
C ALA A 327 -4.15 -9.93 7.27
N SER A 328 -3.07 -9.38 6.70
CA SER A 328 -1.82 -10.07 6.39
C SER A 328 -0.66 -9.07 6.46
N ALA A 329 0.58 -9.55 6.58
CA ALA A 329 1.80 -8.74 6.66
C ALA A 329 1.95 -7.78 5.45
N ARG A 330 1.24 -6.66 5.49
CA ARG A 330 1.31 -5.62 4.47
C ARG A 330 2.41 -4.63 4.85
N ARG A 331 3.19 -4.25 3.86
CA ARG A 331 4.19 -3.20 4.01
C ARG A 331 3.52 -1.88 4.41
N ILE A 332 4.00 -1.24 5.48
CA ILE A 332 3.53 0.06 5.97
C ILE A 332 4.55 1.14 5.58
N PRO A 333 4.27 1.97 4.55
CA PRO A 333 5.25 2.93 4.02
C PRO A 333 5.78 3.93 5.05
N LEU A 334 4.97 4.33 6.03
CA LEU A 334 5.40 5.18 7.15
C LEU A 334 6.39 4.47 8.07
N GLY A 335 6.17 3.18 8.35
CA GLY A 335 7.07 2.35 9.14
C GLY A 335 8.41 2.15 8.45
N ASP A 336 8.38 1.93 7.13
CA ASP A 336 9.59 1.78 6.34
C ASP A 336 10.45 3.05 6.37
N ILE A 337 9.86 4.23 6.07
CA ILE A 337 10.63 5.48 6.06
C ILE A 337 11.18 5.82 7.45
N LEU A 338 10.43 5.54 8.52
CA LEU A 338 10.90 5.77 9.88
C LEU A 338 12.09 4.86 10.22
N SER A 339 12.11 3.64 9.68
CA SER A 339 13.18 2.67 9.89
C SER A 339 14.42 2.96 9.05
N GLU A 340 14.23 3.36 7.79
CA GLU A 340 15.31 3.62 6.82
C GLU A 340 15.99 4.98 7.04
N ASP A 341 15.21 6.02 7.36
CA ASP A 341 15.71 7.38 7.53
C ASP A 341 16.28 7.60 8.94
N THR A 342 17.59 7.72 9.03
CA THR A 342 18.31 7.81 10.32
C THR A 342 18.10 9.12 11.04
N ASP A 343 17.79 10.20 10.33
CA ASP A 343 17.71 11.55 10.87
C ASP A 343 16.28 11.95 11.26
N LEU A 344 15.28 11.23 10.72
CA LEU A 344 13.88 11.57 10.90
C LEU A 344 13.45 11.68 12.36
N ILE A 345 13.85 10.74 13.21
CA ILE A 345 13.54 10.79 14.65
C ILE A 345 14.20 12.00 15.31
N ALA A 346 15.44 12.32 14.93
CA ALA A 346 16.15 13.48 15.48
C ALA A 346 15.48 14.79 15.07
N ASP A 347 15.08 14.92 13.82
CA ASP A 347 14.35 16.08 13.32
C ASP A 347 13.04 16.30 14.09
N LEU A 348 12.26 15.23 14.27
CA LEU A 348 10.95 15.28 14.93
C LEU A 348 11.04 15.48 16.46
N LEU A 349 12.16 15.10 17.08
CA LEU A 349 12.43 15.30 18.50
C LEU A 349 13.22 16.56 18.81
N SER A 350 13.58 17.37 17.81
CA SER A 350 14.45 18.56 17.99
C SER A 350 13.91 19.58 19.00
N THR A 351 12.58 19.66 19.15
CA THR A 351 11.90 20.57 20.10
C THR A 351 11.29 19.82 21.30
N ALA A 352 11.57 18.52 21.46
CA ALA A 352 11.02 17.72 22.55
C ALA A 352 11.69 18.00 23.88
N ASP A 353 10.91 18.06 24.96
CA ASP A 353 11.44 17.92 26.31
C ASP A 353 11.65 16.42 26.64
N PRO A 354 12.42 16.10 27.71
CA PRO A 354 12.72 14.72 28.08
C PRO A 354 11.47 13.87 28.43
N GLU A 355 10.41 14.48 28.93
CA GLU A 355 9.16 13.80 29.27
C GLU A 355 8.39 13.41 28.00
N THR A 356 8.21 14.35 27.09
CA THR A 356 7.62 14.08 25.77
C THR A 356 8.40 13.00 25.00
N ALA A 357 9.73 13.06 25.02
CA ALA A 357 10.56 12.05 24.36
C ALA A 357 10.40 10.66 25.01
N ARG A 358 10.23 10.60 26.33
CA ARG A 358 9.96 9.36 27.07
C ARG A 358 8.59 8.78 26.69
N ASP A 359 7.56 9.61 26.63
CA ASP A 359 6.22 9.18 26.28
C ASP A 359 6.16 8.63 24.83
N LEU A 360 6.87 9.28 23.89
CA LEU A 360 6.99 8.80 22.53
C LEU A 360 7.80 7.49 22.43
N ALA A 361 8.83 7.32 23.25
CA ALA A 361 9.56 6.06 23.32
C ALA A 361 8.68 4.92 23.84
N ASN A 362 7.85 5.18 24.86
CA ASN A 362 6.85 4.22 25.32
C ASN A 362 5.82 3.89 24.23
N ALA A 363 5.31 4.89 23.50
CA ALA A 363 4.39 4.68 22.39
C ALA A 363 5.01 3.82 21.27
N LEU A 364 6.32 4.00 20.98
CA LEU A 364 7.06 3.15 20.05
C LEU A 364 7.10 1.69 20.51
N MET A 365 7.42 1.46 21.80
CA MET A 365 7.50 0.10 22.35
C MET A 365 6.16 -0.64 22.29
N LEU A 366 5.05 0.06 22.47
CA LEU A 366 3.70 -0.50 22.41
C LEU A 366 3.11 -0.59 21.00
N ASN A 367 3.78 -0.01 19.99
CA ASN A 367 3.28 0.03 18.61
C ASN A 367 3.25 -1.36 17.97
N GLN A 368 2.13 -1.73 17.34
CA GLN A 368 1.92 -3.05 16.71
C GLN A 368 2.48 -3.16 15.29
N GLY A 369 2.82 -2.03 14.68
CA GLY A 369 3.30 -1.97 13.29
C GLY A 369 4.80 -2.24 13.13
N PHE A 370 5.54 -2.44 14.22
CA PHE A 370 6.97 -2.73 14.20
C PHE A 370 7.30 -4.07 14.84
N GLU A 371 8.23 -4.79 14.22
CA GLU A 371 8.86 -5.95 14.83
C GLU A 371 9.78 -5.53 15.99
N GLU A 372 9.99 -6.41 16.97
CA GLU A 372 10.81 -6.14 18.16
C GLU A 372 12.23 -5.66 17.85
N LEU A 373 12.86 -6.19 16.80
CA LEU A 373 14.19 -5.76 16.38
C LEU A 373 14.18 -4.33 15.87
N THR A 374 13.16 -3.96 15.09
CA THR A 374 12.95 -2.61 14.57
C THR A 374 12.67 -1.63 15.71
N LYS A 375 11.82 -1.98 16.67
CA LYS A 375 11.58 -1.16 17.87
C LYS A 375 12.87 -0.85 18.62
N LYS A 376 13.71 -1.86 18.87
CA LYS A 376 15.00 -1.69 19.52
C LYS A 376 15.94 -0.78 18.74
N SER A 377 15.99 -0.92 17.41
CA SER A 377 16.79 -0.06 16.54
C SER A 377 16.33 1.41 16.59
N LEU A 378 15.02 1.64 16.52
CA LEU A 378 14.43 2.97 16.61
C LEU A 378 14.63 3.57 18.00
N LEU A 379 14.45 2.78 19.07
CA LEU A 379 14.66 3.20 20.45
C LEU A 379 16.12 3.62 20.71
N ALA A 380 17.09 2.96 20.06
CA ALA A 380 18.50 3.38 20.15
C ALA A 380 18.71 4.79 19.61
N ARG A 381 17.92 5.25 18.61
CA ARG A 381 17.96 6.62 18.11
C ARG A 381 17.40 7.61 19.13
N PHE A 382 16.34 7.26 19.89
CA PHE A 382 15.84 8.06 21.01
C PHE A 382 16.89 8.20 22.11
N ILE A 383 17.53 7.09 22.49
CA ILE A 383 18.58 7.08 23.55
C ILE A 383 19.77 7.95 23.15
N LYS A 384 20.14 7.97 21.87
CA LYS A 384 21.23 8.82 21.37
C LYS A 384 20.96 10.32 21.61
N ILE A 385 19.68 10.74 21.52
CA ILE A 385 19.27 12.13 21.73
C ILE A 385 18.98 12.40 23.21
N PHE A 386 18.31 11.47 23.89
CA PHE A 386 17.89 11.55 25.29
C PHE A 386 18.43 10.35 26.09
N PRO A 387 19.67 10.37 26.59
CA PRO A 387 20.29 9.23 27.29
C PRO A 387 19.51 8.72 28.52
N LYS A 388 18.71 9.58 29.15
CA LYS A 388 17.89 9.21 30.31
C LYS A 388 16.79 8.19 29.97
N ILE A 389 16.42 8.05 28.70
CA ILE A 389 15.44 7.05 28.24
C ILE A 389 16.00 5.62 28.34
N GLN A 390 17.32 5.45 28.45
CA GLN A 390 17.94 4.13 28.62
C GLN A 390 17.40 3.36 29.83
N SER A 391 16.95 4.06 30.87
CA SER A 391 16.33 3.42 32.05
C SER A 391 15.01 2.70 31.73
N LEU A 392 14.30 3.07 30.67
CA LEU A 392 13.09 2.37 30.21
C LEU A 392 13.44 0.99 29.64
N VAL A 393 14.54 0.89 28.89
CA VAL A 393 15.03 -0.37 28.32
C VAL A 393 15.54 -1.29 29.41
N ALA A 394 16.22 -0.74 30.43
CA ALA A 394 16.74 -1.52 31.56
C ALA A 394 15.59 -2.03 32.47
N ALA A 395 14.56 -1.22 32.68
CA ALA A 395 13.38 -1.63 33.45
C ALA A 395 12.58 -2.74 32.75
N ASP A 396 12.49 -2.72 31.41
CA ASP A 396 11.87 -3.82 30.63
C ASP A 396 12.73 -5.09 30.61
N ALA A 397 14.06 -4.95 30.73
CA ALA A 397 14.96 -6.11 30.82
C ALA A 397 14.92 -6.78 32.21
N GLU A 398 14.54 -6.05 33.27
CA GLU A 398 14.38 -6.56 34.63
C GLU A 398 12.95 -6.98 34.95
N SER A 399 11.92 -6.36 34.36
CA SER A 399 10.58 -6.89 34.35
C SER A 399 10.49 -7.90 33.20
N LYS A 400 10.61 -9.18 33.51
CA LYS A 400 9.90 -10.21 32.74
C LYS A 400 8.43 -9.86 32.89
N GLU A 401 7.91 -8.96 32.05
CA GLU A 401 6.48 -8.67 32.00
C GLU A 401 5.80 -9.99 31.69
N GLU A 402 5.05 -10.47 32.67
CA GLU A 402 4.37 -11.74 32.65
C GLU A 402 3.47 -11.79 31.40
N GLN A 403 3.79 -12.67 30.46
CA GLN A 403 2.99 -12.85 29.25
C GLN A 403 1.56 -13.23 29.65
N LEU A 404 0.60 -12.56 29.03
CA LEU A 404 -0.81 -12.83 29.28
C LEU A 404 -1.29 -13.94 28.33
N LEU A 405 -1.54 -15.13 28.83
CA LEU A 405 -2.15 -16.22 28.05
C LEU A 405 -3.63 -15.89 27.80
N VAL A 406 -4.06 -15.92 26.55
CA VAL A 406 -5.43 -15.57 26.13
C VAL A 406 -5.89 -16.48 24.99
N SER A 407 -7.20 -16.72 24.89
CA SER A 407 -7.77 -17.38 23.72
C SER A 407 -7.76 -16.45 22.49
N ARG A 408 -7.87 -17.04 21.29
CA ARG A 408 -8.00 -16.28 20.06
C ARG A 408 -9.25 -15.37 20.09
N SER A 409 -10.38 -15.90 20.57
CA SER A 409 -11.64 -15.14 20.61
C SER A 409 -11.59 -13.94 21.55
N SER A 410 -10.97 -14.09 22.72
CA SER A 410 -10.84 -12.99 23.68
C SER A 410 -9.84 -11.93 23.21
N TYR A 411 -8.77 -12.35 22.51
CA TYR A 411 -7.83 -11.43 21.85
C TYR A 411 -8.52 -10.61 20.77
N ASP A 412 -9.26 -11.26 19.86
CA ASP A 412 -9.96 -10.59 18.77
C ASP A 412 -11.01 -9.59 19.30
N ARG A 413 -11.75 -9.94 20.38
CA ARG A 413 -12.67 -9.02 21.06
C ARG A 413 -11.95 -7.78 21.65
N LYS A 414 -10.80 -7.97 22.30
CA LYS A 414 -10.01 -6.85 22.87
C LYS A 414 -9.40 -5.97 21.77
N ARG A 415 -9.01 -6.58 20.67
CA ARG A 415 -8.54 -5.88 19.50
C ARG A 415 -9.66 -5.02 18.87
N GLU A 416 -10.86 -5.54 18.72
CA GLU A 416 -12.02 -4.80 18.21
C GLU A 416 -12.39 -3.62 19.14
N GLU A 417 -12.29 -3.79 20.46
CA GLU A 417 -12.46 -2.71 21.44
C GLU A 417 -11.44 -1.59 21.22
N TYR A 418 -10.16 -1.94 21.03
CA TYR A 418 -9.09 -1.00 20.72
C TYR A 418 -9.34 -0.27 19.39
N GLU A 419 -9.66 -1.01 18.32
CA GLU A 419 -9.99 -0.46 17.00
C GLU A 419 -11.17 0.54 17.08
N THR A 420 -12.18 0.22 17.86
CA THR A 420 -13.33 1.10 18.08
C THR A 420 -12.93 2.42 18.76
N ILE A 421 -12.07 2.35 19.76
CA ILE A 421 -11.58 3.55 20.45
C ILE A 421 -10.80 4.42 19.47
N VAL A 422 -9.89 3.82 18.71
CA VAL A 422 -8.97 4.51 17.80
C VAL A 422 -9.67 5.07 16.57
N SER A 423 -10.55 4.27 15.94
CA SER A 423 -11.15 4.60 14.65
C SER A 423 -12.45 5.42 14.75
N LYS A 424 -13.16 5.34 15.88
CA LYS A 424 -14.44 6.03 16.08
C LYS A 424 -14.38 7.04 17.23
N LYS A 425 -14.12 6.57 18.46
CA LYS A 425 -14.30 7.41 19.65
C LYS A 425 -13.34 8.58 19.72
N ILE A 426 -12.05 8.37 19.43
CA ILE A 426 -11.06 9.45 19.43
C ILE A 426 -11.35 10.49 18.34
N PRO A 427 -11.62 10.15 17.07
CA PRO A 427 -12.02 11.10 16.05
C PRO A 427 -13.32 11.85 16.37
N GLU A 428 -14.33 11.17 16.92
CA GLU A 428 -15.59 11.80 17.36
C GLU A 428 -15.35 12.81 18.48
N ASN A 429 -14.54 12.44 19.46
CA ASN A 429 -14.17 13.35 20.55
C ASN A 429 -13.34 14.54 20.03
N SER A 430 -12.43 14.33 19.09
CA SER A 430 -11.66 15.43 18.46
C SER A 430 -12.58 16.41 17.72
N LYS A 431 -13.63 15.92 17.05
CA LYS A 431 -14.66 16.78 16.45
C LYS A 431 -15.45 17.56 17.51
N ALA A 432 -15.85 16.89 18.60
CA ALA A 432 -16.55 17.54 19.70
C ALA A 432 -15.72 18.68 20.32
N ILE A 433 -14.41 18.46 20.50
CA ILE A 433 -13.48 19.50 20.96
C ILE A 433 -13.41 20.67 19.97
N ALA A 434 -13.34 20.37 18.65
CA ALA A 434 -13.29 21.40 17.62
C ALA A 434 -14.59 22.25 17.61
N THR A 435 -15.76 21.60 17.61
CA THR A 435 -17.07 22.27 17.66
C THR A 435 -17.22 23.13 18.93
N ALA A 436 -16.84 22.58 20.09
CA ALA A 436 -16.91 23.32 21.34
C ALA A 436 -16.01 24.59 21.34
N ARG A 437 -14.89 24.57 20.61
CA ARG A 437 -14.01 25.74 20.41
C ARG A 437 -14.65 26.85 19.58
N GLU A 438 -15.47 26.50 18.60
CA GLU A 438 -16.15 27.46 17.73
C GLU A 438 -17.18 28.30 18.48
N HIS A 439 -17.71 27.80 19.60
CA HIS A 439 -18.68 28.49 20.44
C HIS A 439 -18.09 29.57 21.38
N GLY A 440 -16.79 29.84 21.33
CA GLY A 440 -16.12 30.93 22.08
C GLY A 440 -15.89 30.58 23.55
N ASP A 441 -15.50 31.55 24.34
CA ASP A 441 -15.03 31.52 25.73
C ASP A 441 -14.72 30.16 26.37
N LEU A 442 -13.51 29.66 26.09
CA LEU A 442 -13.05 28.29 26.48
C LEU A 442 -12.99 28.08 28.00
N LYS A 443 -12.95 29.16 28.81
CA LYS A 443 -12.85 29.05 30.28
C LYS A 443 -14.19 28.69 30.92
N GLU A 444 -15.31 29.14 30.36
CA GLU A 444 -16.65 28.87 30.86
C GLU A 444 -17.42 27.80 30.06
N ASN A 445 -16.86 27.36 28.92
CA ASN A 445 -17.48 26.35 28.05
C ASN A 445 -17.42 24.94 28.70
N SER A 446 -18.57 24.52 29.24
CA SER A 446 -18.71 23.20 29.88
C SER A 446 -18.55 22.05 28.90
N GLU A 447 -18.98 22.21 27.63
CA GLU A 447 -18.86 21.20 26.58
C GLU A 447 -17.38 20.96 26.22
N TYR A 448 -16.59 22.03 26.12
CA TYR A 448 -15.16 21.92 25.92
C TYR A 448 -14.46 21.16 27.05
N LYS A 449 -14.80 21.48 28.32
CA LYS A 449 -14.24 20.78 29.49
C LYS A 449 -14.59 19.32 29.50
N MET A 450 -15.86 18.96 29.24
CA MET A 450 -16.30 17.56 29.12
C MET A 450 -15.55 16.83 27.99
N ALA A 451 -15.52 17.40 26.79
CA ALA A 451 -14.84 16.76 25.68
C ALA A 451 -13.33 16.55 25.93
N LYS A 452 -12.66 17.46 26.67
CA LYS A 452 -11.27 17.30 27.12
C LYS A 452 -11.12 16.20 28.18
N GLN A 453 -12.06 16.06 29.09
CA GLN A 453 -12.07 14.99 30.07
C GLN A 453 -12.27 13.62 29.38
N ASP A 454 -13.21 13.53 28.43
CA ASP A 454 -13.42 12.34 27.64
C ASP A 454 -12.17 11.96 26.83
N GLN A 455 -11.46 12.96 26.29
CA GLN A 455 -10.18 12.73 25.61
C GLN A 455 -9.15 12.03 26.53
N GLN A 456 -9.04 12.48 27.78
CA GLN A 456 -8.12 11.86 28.75
C GLN A 456 -8.52 10.42 29.06
N VAL A 457 -9.81 10.15 29.23
CA VAL A 457 -10.34 8.80 29.48
C VAL A 457 -10.06 7.88 28.30
N LEU A 458 -10.37 8.33 27.07
CA LEU A 458 -10.12 7.54 25.85
C LEU A 458 -8.63 7.25 25.63
N MET A 459 -7.76 8.24 25.88
CA MET A 459 -6.32 8.03 25.80
C MET A 459 -5.80 7.06 26.87
N GLY A 460 -6.33 7.12 28.09
CA GLY A 460 -6.03 6.17 29.14
C GLY A 460 -6.45 4.73 28.77
N GLN A 461 -7.68 4.56 28.27
CA GLN A 461 -8.18 3.26 27.79
C GLN A 461 -7.35 2.72 26.63
N LYS A 462 -6.99 3.58 25.64
CA LYS A 462 -6.10 3.22 24.54
C LYS A 462 -4.78 2.67 25.06
N THR A 463 -4.12 3.38 25.97
CA THR A 463 -2.81 2.98 26.52
C THR A 463 -2.86 1.65 27.27
N ILE A 464 -3.93 1.41 28.06
CA ILE A 464 -4.11 0.14 28.76
C ILE A 464 -4.29 -1.01 27.78
N LEU A 465 -5.17 -0.83 26.77
CA LEU A 465 -5.41 -1.86 25.76
C LEU A 465 -4.17 -2.15 24.92
N GLU A 466 -3.40 -1.13 24.53
CA GLU A 466 -2.12 -1.29 23.84
C GLU A 466 -1.13 -2.14 24.64
N LYS A 467 -0.98 -1.82 25.92
CA LYS A 467 -0.10 -2.56 26.82
C LYS A 467 -0.55 -4.01 26.98
N ASP A 468 -1.84 -4.25 27.15
CA ASP A 468 -2.42 -5.57 27.31
C ASP A 468 -2.33 -6.42 26.04
N LEU A 469 -2.63 -5.84 24.86
CA LEU A 469 -2.50 -6.51 23.57
C LEU A 469 -1.03 -6.83 23.25
N GLY A 470 -0.10 -5.94 23.60
CA GLY A 470 1.34 -6.15 23.39
C GLY A 470 1.91 -7.30 24.23
N ARG A 471 1.31 -7.63 25.39
CA ARG A 471 1.73 -8.74 26.27
C ARG A 471 0.97 -10.03 26.04
N ALA A 472 -0.09 -9.99 25.23
CA ALA A 472 -0.94 -11.14 25.00
C ALA A 472 -0.26 -12.22 24.15
N ARG A 473 -0.25 -13.44 24.66
CA ARG A 473 0.15 -14.65 23.92
C ARG A 473 -1.10 -15.50 23.65
N ILE A 474 -1.45 -15.60 22.38
CA ILE A 474 -2.59 -16.38 21.94
C ILE A 474 -2.27 -17.87 22.07
N THR A 475 -3.19 -18.63 22.67
CA THR A 475 -3.09 -20.09 22.79
C THR A 475 -4.42 -20.74 22.39
N ASP A 476 -4.34 -21.97 21.84
CA ASP A 476 -5.49 -22.85 21.60
C ASP A 476 -5.71 -23.86 22.71
N PHE A 477 -4.93 -23.77 23.80
CA PHE A 477 -4.96 -24.63 24.97
C PHE A 477 -4.73 -26.14 24.74
N LYS A 478 -4.26 -26.54 23.54
CA LYS A 478 -4.02 -27.96 23.21
C LYS A 478 -2.87 -28.60 23.99
N GLU A 479 -1.91 -27.77 24.40
CA GLU A 479 -0.72 -28.24 25.16
C GLU A 479 -0.94 -28.35 26.67
N ALA A 480 -2.18 -28.18 27.16
CA ALA A 480 -2.46 -28.23 28.57
C ALA A 480 -2.21 -29.65 29.14
N SER A 481 -1.39 -29.73 30.18
CA SER A 481 -1.11 -30.98 30.89
C SER A 481 -2.22 -31.30 31.90
N THR A 482 -2.56 -32.57 32.06
CA THR A 482 -3.49 -33.06 33.09
C THR A 482 -2.80 -33.58 34.36
N GLU A 483 -1.47 -33.57 34.43
CA GLU A 483 -0.70 -33.96 35.60
C GLU A 483 -0.87 -32.98 36.76
N GLN A 484 -1.11 -31.72 36.42
CA GLN A 484 -1.41 -30.63 37.34
C GLN A 484 -2.35 -29.63 36.67
N VAL A 485 -3.05 -28.85 37.49
CA VAL A 485 -3.92 -27.77 36.99
C VAL A 485 -3.08 -26.73 36.24
N SER A 486 -3.38 -26.55 34.98
CA SER A 486 -2.72 -25.57 34.10
C SER A 486 -3.76 -24.77 33.33
N VAL A 487 -3.33 -23.70 32.67
CA VAL A 487 -4.23 -22.93 31.78
C VAL A 487 -4.66 -23.84 30.63
N GLY A 488 -5.96 -23.97 30.39
CA GLY A 488 -6.54 -24.91 29.44
C GLY A 488 -7.03 -26.22 30.06
N THR A 489 -7.21 -26.28 31.40
CA THR A 489 -7.75 -27.47 32.07
C THR A 489 -9.13 -27.25 32.66
N VAL A 490 -9.89 -28.32 32.73
CA VAL A 490 -11.18 -28.44 33.41
C VAL A 490 -10.94 -29.15 34.75
N VAL A 491 -11.25 -28.50 35.86
CA VAL A 491 -10.96 -28.96 37.22
C VAL A 491 -12.24 -29.19 37.95
N THR A 492 -12.48 -30.42 38.44
CA THR A 492 -13.60 -30.72 39.32
C THR A 492 -13.11 -30.64 40.77
N VAL A 493 -13.73 -29.76 41.53
CA VAL A 493 -13.43 -29.58 42.96
C VAL A 493 -14.62 -29.97 43.82
N LYS A 494 -14.37 -30.33 45.08
CA LYS A 494 -15.38 -30.65 46.07
C LYS A 494 -15.24 -29.72 47.28
N ALA A 495 -16.32 -29.04 47.64
CA ALA A 495 -16.39 -28.21 48.83
C ALA A 495 -17.68 -28.51 49.60
N GLY A 496 -17.60 -28.79 50.92
CA GLY A 496 -18.78 -29.03 51.75
C GLY A 496 -19.69 -30.14 51.22
N GLY A 497 -19.14 -31.16 50.53
CA GLY A 497 -19.91 -32.25 49.93
C GLY A 497 -20.40 -32.05 48.52
N THR A 498 -20.44 -30.83 48.01
CA THR A 498 -20.87 -30.47 46.65
C THR A 498 -19.70 -30.49 45.67
N LYS A 499 -19.88 -31.10 44.51
CA LYS A 499 -18.90 -31.06 43.39
C LYS A 499 -19.22 -29.92 42.44
N THR A 500 -18.23 -29.13 42.14
CA THR A 500 -18.31 -28.04 41.12
C THR A 500 -17.18 -28.19 40.13
N THR A 501 -17.47 -27.98 38.89
CA THR A 501 -16.47 -28.03 37.79
C THR A 501 -16.16 -26.63 37.32
N TYR A 502 -14.88 -26.27 37.29
CA TYR A 502 -14.37 -25.02 36.79
C TYR A 502 -13.47 -25.25 35.60
N THR A 503 -13.55 -24.38 34.61
CA THR A 503 -12.62 -24.35 33.47
C THR A 503 -11.61 -23.23 33.69
N LEU A 504 -10.32 -23.53 33.71
CA LEU A 504 -9.25 -22.54 33.88
C LEU A 504 -8.70 -22.13 32.53
N LEU A 505 -8.99 -20.91 32.09
CA LEU A 505 -8.56 -20.37 30.79
C LEU A 505 -7.71 -19.11 30.96
N GLY A 506 -7.52 -18.38 29.83
CA GLY A 506 -6.71 -17.17 29.74
C GLY A 506 -7.25 -15.99 30.55
N VAL A 507 -6.45 -14.93 30.63
CA VAL A 507 -6.74 -13.74 31.45
C VAL A 507 -8.07 -13.08 31.07
N TRP A 508 -8.41 -13.07 29.81
CA TRP A 508 -9.61 -12.39 29.28
C TRP A 508 -10.77 -13.33 28.97
N ASP A 509 -10.62 -14.63 29.32
CA ASP A 509 -11.57 -15.68 28.97
C ASP A 509 -12.58 -15.96 30.09
N GLY A 510 -12.44 -15.31 31.27
CA GLY A 510 -13.31 -15.51 32.41
C GLY A 510 -14.78 -15.25 32.08
N ASP A 511 -15.63 -16.25 32.43
CA ASP A 511 -17.09 -16.21 32.29
C ASP A 511 -17.72 -16.90 33.52
N PRO A 512 -18.17 -16.11 34.50
CA PRO A 512 -18.74 -16.67 35.72
C PRO A 512 -20.00 -17.55 35.49
N ASP A 513 -20.79 -17.19 34.47
CA ASP A 513 -22.04 -17.91 34.16
C ASP A 513 -21.76 -19.34 33.66
N LYS A 514 -20.59 -19.55 33.05
CA LYS A 514 -20.12 -20.84 32.53
C LYS A 514 -19.09 -21.52 33.44
N ASN A 515 -18.85 -21.01 34.64
CA ASN A 515 -17.79 -21.45 35.55
C ASN A 515 -16.38 -21.43 34.89
N ILE A 516 -16.13 -20.47 33.98
CA ILE A 516 -14.83 -20.26 33.41
C ILE A 516 -14.06 -19.25 34.24
N LEU A 517 -12.94 -19.68 34.79
CA LEU A 517 -12.06 -18.86 35.62
C LEU A 517 -10.86 -18.40 34.82
N SER A 518 -10.52 -17.13 34.95
CA SER A 518 -9.19 -16.65 34.54
C SER A 518 -8.16 -17.17 35.54
N TYR A 519 -7.02 -17.61 35.05
CA TYR A 519 -5.90 -18.05 35.90
C TYR A 519 -5.35 -16.94 36.83
N LYS A 520 -5.68 -15.68 36.60
CA LYS A 520 -5.32 -14.51 37.42
C LYS A 520 -6.33 -14.25 38.56
N THR A 521 -7.49 -14.88 38.53
CA THR A 521 -8.45 -14.74 39.65
C THR A 521 -7.94 -15.43 40.92
N PRO A 522 -8.36 -15.00 42.12
CA PRO A 522 -7.91 -15.63 43.36
C PRO A 522 -8.12 -17.16 43.39
N MET A 523 -9.24 -17.62 42.86
CA MET A 523 -9.55 -19.06 42.76
C MET A 523 -8.67 -19.72 41.69
N GLY A 524 -8.55 -19.13 40.50
CA GLY A 524 -7.71 -19.65 39.42
C GLY A 524 -6.24 -19.74 39.83
N ALA A 525 -5.71 -18.71 40.46
CA ALA A 525 -4.33 -18.68 40.95
C ALA A 525 -4.06 -19.70 42.05
N ALA A 526 -5.05 -19.94 42.95
CA ALA A 526 -4.93 -20.92 44.00
C ALA A 526 -4.96 -22.38 43.48
N LEU A 527 -5.70 -22.63 42.39
CA LEU A 527 -5.78 -23.95 41.74
C LEU A 527 -4.55 -24.22 40.85
N LEU A 528 -3.94 -23.21 40.26
CA LEU A 528 -2.85 -23.36 39.29
C LEU A 528 -1.66 -24.13 39.89
N GLY A 529 -1.15 -25.14 39.17
CA GLY A 529 -0.04 -25.99 39.60
C GLY A 529 -0.39 -27.08 40.61
N LYS A 530 -1.65 -27.19 41.09
CA LYS A 530 -2.11 -28.21 41.99
C LYS A 530 -2.44 -29.52 41.28
N LYS A 531 -2.39 -30.64 42.00
CA LYS A 531 -2.67 -31.98 41.47
C LYS A 531 -4.02 -32.51 41.93
N ALA A 532 -4.54 -33.50 41.22
CA ALA A 532 -5.70 -34.26 41.73
C ALA A 532 -5.38 -34.90 43.10
N GLY A 533 -6.26 -34.71 44.06
CA GLY A 533 -6.08 -35.10 45.46
C GLY A 533 -5.57 -33.99 46.39
N ASP A 534 -5.10 -32.84 45.81
CA ASP A 534 -4.68 -31.71 46.64
C ASP A 534 -5.87 -30.93 47.20
N THR A 535 -5.67 -30.35 48.38
CA THR A 535 -6.63 -29.44 49.01
C THR A 535 -6.13 -28.00 48.88
N VAL A 536 -7.01 -27.12 48.43
CA VAL A 536 -6.72 -25.71 48.18
C VAL A 536 -7.59 -24.84 49.08
N LYS A 537 -6.99 -23.84 49.70
CA LYS A 537 -7.69 -22.81 50.48
C LYS A 537 -7.77 -21.52 49.70
N VAL A 538 -8.98 -20.99 49.55
CA VAL A 538 -9.24 -19.75 48.83
C VAL A 538 -9.90 -18.76 49.75
N LYS A 539 -9.30 -17.57 49.89
CA LYS A 539 -9.92 -16.46 50.63
C LYS A 539 -10.90 -15.73 49.72
N THR A 540 -12.18 -15.75 50.12
CA THR A 540 -13.26 -15.04 49.43
C THR A 540 -13.81 -13.97 50.40
N GLY A 541 -13.30 -12.77 50.32
CA GLY A 541 -13.64 -11.71 51.28
C GLY A 541 -13.18 -12.04 52.70
N ASN A 542 -14.12 -12.17 53.63
CA ASN A 542 -13.85 -12.49 55.03
C ASN A 542 -13.92 -13.99 55.38
N SER A 543 -14.21 -14.87 54.40
CA SER A 543 -14.27 -16.32 54.55
C SER A 543 -13.07 -17.02 53.90
N GLU A 544 -12.65 -18.15 54.43
CA GLU A 544 -11.67 -19.06 53.84
C GLU A 544 -12.38 -20.36 53.50
N ASP A 545 -12.58 -20.62 52.20
CA ASP A 545 -13.22 -21.82 51.71
C ASP A 545 -12.17 -22.86 51.31
N THR A 546 -12.43 -24.13 51.63
CA THR A 546 -11.52 -25.25 51.33
C THR A 546 -12.10 -26.10 50.20
N TYR A 547 -11.28 -26.37 49.18
CA TYR A 547 -11.65 -27.12 47.99
C TYR A 547 -10.71 -28.33 47.82
N ASP A 548 -11.25 -29.52 47.67
CA ASP A 548 -10.48 -30.72 47.34
C ASP A 548 -10.55 -30.95 45.83
N ILE A 549 -9.41 -31.08 45.15
CA ILE A 549 -9.34 -31.31 43.69
C ILE A 549 -9.62 -32.79 43.42
N VAL A 550 -10.72 -33.08 42.75
CA VAL A 550 -11.17 -34.44 42.45
C VAL A 550 -10.57 -34.97 41.14
N SER A 551 -10.61 -34.17 40.08
CA SER A 551 -10.11 -34.58 38.77
C SER A 551 -9.68 -33.39 37.92
N ILE A 552 -8.78 -33.64 36.98
CA ILE A 552 -8.27 -32.67 36.01
C ILE A 552 -8.41 -33.26 34.62
N ALA A 553 -9.02 -32.54 33.71
CA ALA A 553 -9.16 -32.90 32.29
C ALA A 553 -8.72 -31.73 31.40
N ARG A 554 -8.42 -32.00 30.14
CA ARG A 554 -8.12 -30.91 29.18
C ARG A 554 -9.40 -30.25 28.69
N TYR A 555 -9.38 -28.95 28.56
CA TYR A 555 -10.52 -28.18 28.04
C TYR A 555 -10.88 -28.62 26.62
N VAL A 556 -9.88 -28.81 25.73
CA VAL A 556 -10.08 -29.20 24.33
C VAL A 556 -10.72 -30.58 24.14
N ASP A 557 -10.66 -31.45 25.16
CA ASP A 557 -11.32 -32.77 25.13
C ASP A 557 -12.77 -32.71 25.67
N SER A 558 -13.18 -31.53 26.19
CA SER A 558 -14.50 -31.32 26.82
C SER A 558 -15.42 -30.43 25.98
N VAL A 559 -14.92 -29.85 24.87
CA VAL A 559 -15.63 -29.08 23.89
C VAL A 559 -15.81 -29.95 22.66
#